data_0921961c47adbf522dd2358ab73d6a5a
#
_entry.id   0921961c47adbf522dd2358ab73d6a5a
#
_cell.length_a   1.000
_cell.length_b   1.000
_cell.length_c   1.000
_cell.angle_alpha   90.00
_cell.angle_beta   90.00
_cell.angle_gamma   90.00
#
_symmetry.space_group_name_H-M   'P 1'
#
loop_
_entity.id
_entity.type
_entity.pdbx_description
1 polymer ?
#
loop_
_entity_poly.entity_id
_entity_poly.type
_entity_poly.pdbx_seq_one_letter_code
_entity_poly.pdbx_strand_id
1 'polypeptide(L)'
;RKESSAASDVYKRQLIYHTHTWEAYRQTDERYQETEKWRTKDERYNVVAVGEALTRALTALGYTVVHDTTAFEPPKLADAYARSLTMLEQRTASGETYDLYIDLHRDAISSTSTIRRTVNIGGEDAARFMVLVGKGTTGGYREMPDFSANLHIAELLTDKLEAQCEGLSRDVKVRTGRFNQHIAPRCVLIECGTNENTLEEVLCGIPYLAQAIAETLDALEAETMSNEE
;
A
#
# COMPACT_ATOMS: atom_id res chain seq x y z
N ARG A 1 25.53 8.49 -32.70
CA ARG A 1 25.58 8.59 -31.24
C ARG A 1 24.15 8.81 -30.80
N LYS A 2 23.53 7.81 -30.20
CA LYS A 2 22.26 7.99 -29.48
C LYS A 2 22.60 8.71 -28.19
N GLU A 3 22.14 9.93 -28.04
CA GLU A 3 22.03 10.56 -26.74
C GLU A 3 21.01 9.73 -25.94
N SER A 4 21.51 9.00 -24.94
CA SER A 4 20.69 8.47 -23.89
C SER A 4 20.17 9.70 -23.14
N SER A 5 18.89 10.05 -23.35
CA SER A 5 18.21 10.92 -22.42
C SER A 5 18.34 10.27 -21.06
N ALA A 6 19.04 10.92 -20.14
CA ALA A 6 18.94 10.58 -18.73
C ALA A 6 17.47 10.79 -18.37
N ALA A 7 16.71 9.71 -18.33
CA ALA A 7 15.41 9.71 -17.71
C ALA A 7 15.64 10.20 -16.28
N SER A 8 14.90 11.21 -15.87
CA SER A 8 15.08 11.79 -14.55
C SER A 8 14.93 10.68 -13.51
N ASP A 9 15.86 10.60 -12.57
CA ASP A 9 15.81 9.64 -11.46
C ASP A 9 14.85 10.07 -10.35
N VAL A 10 13.91 10.96 -10.69
CA VAL A 10 12.91 11.52 -9.79
C VAL A 10 11.82 10.47 -9.54
N TYR A 11 11.36 10.34 -8.30
CA TYR A 11 10.28 9.45 -7.85
C TYR A 11 10.54 7.93 -7.99
N LYS A 12 11.78 7.48 -7.88
CA LYS A 12 12.14 6.05 -8.08
C LYS A 12 12.35 5.23 -6.82
N ARG A 13 12.26 5.82 -5.63
CA ARG A 13 12.52 5.12 -4.37
C ARG A 13 11.26 5.02 -3.51
N GLN A 14 10.83 3.80 -3.19
CA GLN A 14 9.65 3.52 -2.38
C GLN A 14 10.02 2.77 -1.10
N LEU A 15 9.24 3.03 -0.04
CA LEU A 15 9.22 2.23 1.18
C LEU A 15 7.89 1.46 1.25
N ILE A 16 7.96 0.15 1.40
CA ILE A 16 6.83 -0.71 1.75
C ILE A 16 7.05 -1.22 3.16
N TYR A 17 6.05 -1.09 4.02
CA TYR A 17 6.05 -1.59 5.38
C TYR A 17 4.64 -2.05 5.78
N HIS A 18 4.49 -2.64 6.95
CA HIS A 18 3.24 -3.24 7.39
C HIS A 18 3.01 -2.94 8.87
N THR A 19 2.21 -1.92 9.18
CA THR A 19 1.86 -1.63 10.58
C THR A 19 1.17 -2.84 11.23
N HIS A 20 0.31 -3.53 10.50
CA HIS A 20 -0.32 -4.79 10.92
C HIS A 20 0.31 -5.98 10.19
N THR A 21 1.53 -6.34 10.56
CA THR A 21 2.40 -7.32 9.87
C THR A 21 1.80 -8.72 9.78
N TRP A 22 0.94 -9.12 10.73
CA TRP A 22 0.40 -10.48 10.78
C TRP A 22 -0.97 -10.63 10.16
N GLU A 23 -1.50 -9.61 9.50
CA GLU A 23 -2.74 -9.72 8.72
C GLU A 23 -2.62 -10.78 7.64
N ALA A 24 -3.57 -11.71 7.61
CA ALA A 24 -3.60 -12.83 6.70
C ALA A 24 -4.96 -12.97 6.01
N TYR A 25 -5.04 -13.88 5.09
CA TYR A 25 -6.14 -14.08 4.17
C TYR A 25 -6.90 -15.37 4.47
N ARG A 26 -8.08 -15.51 3.90
CA ARG A 26 -8.87 -16.73 3.99
C ARG A 26 -8.09 -17.91 3.41
N GLN A 27 -8.04 -19.02 4.15
CA GLN A 27 -7.45 -20.27 3.70
C GLN A 27 -8.48 -21.12 2.98
N THR A 28 -8.10 -21.73 1.87
CA THR A 28 -8.87 -22.82 1.23
C THR A 28 -8.44 -24.20 1.75
N ASP A 29 -7.19 -24.29 2.15
CA ASP A 29 -6.56 -25.45 2.79
C ASP A 29 -5.81 -24.98 4.03
N GLU A 30 -5.55 -25.86 4.99
CA GLU A 30 -4.78 -25.51 6.20
C GLU A 30 -3.28 -25.37 5.86
N ARG A 31 -2.87 -24.19 5.39
CA ARG A 31 -1.50 -23.88 4.97
C ARG A 31 -0.67 -23.23 6.05
N TYR A 32 -1.31 -22.54 6.99
CA TYR A 32 -0.63 -21.87 8.09
C TYR A 32 -1.45 -21.96 9.39
N GLN A 33 -0.75 -21.84 10.51
CA GLN A 33 -1.39 -21.73 11.81
C GLN A 33 -1.80 -20.29 12.07
N GLU A 34 -3.07 -20.09 12.39
CA GLU A 34 -3.56 -18.79 12.85
C GLU A 34 -3.11 -18.50 14.28
N THR A 35 -2.62 -17.30 14.52
CA THR A 35 -2.43 -16.78 15.87
C THR A 35 -3.74 -16.26 16.45
N GLU A 36 -4.56 -15.66 15.58
CA GLU A 36 -5.94 -15.25 15.74
C GLU A 36 -6.62 -15.41 14.38
N LYS A 37 -7.94 -15.31 14.34
CA LYS A 37 -8.67 -15.47 13.08
C LYS A 37 -8.15 -14.51 12.00
N TRP A 38 -7.72 -15.07 10.86
CA TRP A 38 -7.10 -14.36 9.73
C TRP A 38 -5.80 -13.61 10.07
N ARG A 39 -5.03 -14.17 10.98
CA ARG A 39 -3.72 -13.63 11.37
C ARG A 39 -2.70 -14.74 11.52
N THR A 40 -1.49 -14.53 11.03
CA THR A 40 -0.37 -15.47 11.19
C THR A 40 0.98 -14.76 11.23
N LYS A 41 1.91 -15.35 11.96
CA LYS A 41 3.33 -14.94 11.95
C LYS A 41 4.09 -15.48 10.74
N ASP A 42 3.50 -16.40 10.00
CA ASP A 42 4.14 -16.98 8.84
C ASP A 42 4.10 -15.99 7.66
N GLU A 43 5.24 -15.35 7.42
CA GLU A 43 5.38 -14.31 6.39
C GLU A 43 5.08 -14.81 4.97
N ARG A 44 5.04 -16.12 4.75
CA ARG A 44 4.66 -16.70 3.46
C ARG A 44 3.16 -16.57 3.16
N TYR A 45 2.33 -16.28 4.17
CA TYR A 45 0.86 -16.31 4.07
C TYR A 45 0.15 -15.06 4.61
N ASN A 46 0.91 -14.05 4.99
CA ASN A 46 0.37 -12.78 5.45
C ASN A 46 0.71 -11.63 4.49
N VAL A 47 0.42 -10.40 4.88
CA VAL A 47 0.66 -9.20 4.05
C VAL A 47 2.12 -9.01 3.66
N VAL A 48 3.08 -9.61 4.38
CA VAL A 48 4.51 -9.57 4.01
C VAL A 48 4.74 -10.28 2.68
N ALA A 49 4.07 -11.41 2.43
CA ALA A 49 4.14 -12.09 1.12
C ALA A 49 3.65 -11.19 -0.03
N VAL A 50 2.61 -10.39 0.24
CA VAL A 50 2.08 -9.43 -0.73
C VAL A 50 3.07 -8.29 -0.96
N GLY A 51 3.66 -7.76 0.10
CA GLY A 51 4.71 -6.73 0.03
C GLY A 51 5.94 -7.22 -0.74
N GLU A 52 6.34 -8.46 -0.54
CA GLU A 52 7.44 -9.09 -1.29
C GLU A 52 7.12 -9.21 -2.79
N ALA A 53 5.91 -9.62 -3.14
CA ALA A 53 5.47 -9.70 -4.53
C ALA A 53 5.43 -8.30 -5.19
N LEU A 54 4.92 -7.30 -4.49
CA LEU A 54 4.89 -5.91 -4.97
C LEU A 54 6.30 -5.36 -5.14
N THR A 55 7.20 -5.64 -4.20
CA THR A 55 8.61 -5.25 -4.28
C THR A 55 9.27 -5.80 -5.54
N ARG A 56 9.08 -7.09 -5.83
CA ARG A 56 9.62 -7.71 -7.04
C ARG A 56 9.03 -7.08 -8.31
N ALA A 57 7.72 -6.84 -8.34
CA ALA A 57 7.05 -6.25 -9.49
C ALA A 57 7.52 -4.81 -9.76
N LEU A 58 7.64 -3.96 -8.73
CA LEU A 58 8.16 -2.60 -8.85
C LEU A 58 9.65 -2.58 -9.26
N THR A 59 10.45 -3.47 -8.68
CA THR A 59 11.87 -3.60 -9.04
C THR A 59 12.04 -3.99 -10.51
N ALA A 60 11.19 -4.88 -11.02
CA ALA A 60 11.17 -5.25 -12.44
C ALA A 60 10.79 -4.06 -13.36
N LEU A 61 10.05 -3.07 -12.86
CA LEU A 61 9.73 -1.82 -13.54
C LEU A 61 10.83 -0.75 -13.39
N GLY A 62 11.93 -1.05 -12.70
CA GLY A 62 13.09 -0.17 -12.56
C GLY A 62 13.08 0.71 -11.30
N TYR A 63 12.20 0.45 -10.34
CA TYR A 63 12.15 1.17 -9.08
C TYR A 63 13.10 0.59 -8.03
N THR A 64 13.57 1.44 -7.12
CA THR A 64 14.30 1.02 -5.92
C THR A 64 13.31 0.90 -4.78
N VAL A 65 13.12 -0.29 -4.25
CA VAL A 65 12.15 -0.55 -3.19
C VAL A 65 12.85 -1.04 -1.94
N VAL A 66 12.56 -0.41 -0.82
CA VAL A 66 12.89 -0.91 0.52
C VAL A 66 11.65 -1.57 1.08
N HIS A 67 11.71 -2.85 1.37
CA HIS A 67 10.64 -3.60 2.00
C HIS A 67 11.02 -3.89 3.46
N ASP A 68 10.35 -3.22 4.38
CA ASP A 68 10.54 -3.40 5.83
C ASP A 68 9.54 -4.44 6.34
N THR A 69 10.04 -5.59 6.76
CA THR A 69 9.23 -6.71 7.25
C THR A 69 9.18 -6.78 8.79
N THR A 70 9.60 -5.72 9.46
CA THR A 70 9.56 -5.66 10.93
C THR A 70 8.16 -5.90 11.45
N ALA A 71 8.02 -6.82 12.39
CA ALA A 71 6.75 -7.09 13.05
C ALA A 71 6.44 -6.02 14.11
N PHE A 72 5.46 -5.16 13.83
CA PHE A 72 5.07 -4.07 14.73
C PHE A 72 3.96 -4.45 15.72
N GLU A 73 3.33 -5.60 15.58
CA GLU A 73 2.22 -6.01 16.44
C GLU A 73 2.61 -6.45 17.85
N PRO A 74 3.72 -7.19 18.05
CA PRO A 74 4.11 -7.54 19.41
C PRO A 74 4.61 -6.32 20.21
N PRO A 75 4.44 -6.28 21.54
CA PRO A 75 3.69 -7.24 22.33
C PRO A 75 2.17 -7.00 22.34
N LYS A 76 1.70 -5.86 21.83
CA LYS A 76 0.27 -5.50 21.77
C LYS A 76 -0.08 -4.91 20.41
N LEU A 77 -1.12 -5.43 19.79
CA LEU A 77 -1.66 -4.93 18.53
C LEU A 77 -2.02 -3.44 18.59
N ALA A 78 -2.63 -3.00 19.71
CA ALA A 78 -3.06 -1.60 19.87
C ALA A 78 -1.93 -0.57 19.73
N ASP A 79 -0.67 -0.97 19.98
CA ASP A 79 0.49 -0.08 19.91
C ASP A 79 1.27 -0.22 18.58
N ALA A 80 0.77 -0.96 17.62
CA ALA A 80 1.46 -1.23 16.35
C ALA A 80 1.79 0.06 15.58
N TYR A 81 0.84 1.00 15.51
CA TYR A 81 1.07 2.31 14.88
C TYR A 81 2.15 3.14 15.56
N ALA A 82 2.27 3.08 16.89
CA ALA A 82 3.34 3.77 17.60
C ALA A 82 4.71 3.19 17.25
N ARG A 83 4.81 1.86 17.12
CA ARG A 83 6.07 1.19 16.76
C ARG A 83 6.46 1.42 15.31
N SER A 84 5.52 1.35 14.37
CA SER A 84 5.80 1.67 12.97
C SER A 84 6.16 3.15 12.79
N LEU A 85 5.54 4.07 13.56
CA LEU A 85 5.95 5.47 13.57
C LEU A 85 7.41 5.63 14.03
N THR A 86 7.81 4.95 15.11
CA THR A 86 9.21 4.98 15.59
C THR A 86 10.18 4.53 14.49
N MET A 87 9.85 3.49 13.73
CA MET A 87 10.68 3.04 12.60
C MET A 87 10.78 4.12 11.53
N LEU A 88 9.67 4.75 11.15
CA LEU A 88 9.64 5.82 10.16
C LEU A 88 10.47 7.04 10.60
N GLU A 89 10.34 7.46 11.86
CA GLU A 89 11.11 8.56 12.45
C GLU A 89 12.61 8.25 12.49
N GLN A 90 12.99 7.01 12.82
CA GLN A 90 14.39 6.58 12.80
C GLN A 90 14.99 6.61 11.40
N ARG A 91 14.25 6.17 10.37
CA ARG A 91 14.69 6.27 8.97
C ARG A 91 14.87 7.72 8.55
N THR A 92 13.92 8.58 8.88
CA THR A 92 14.03 10.02 8.60
C THR A 92 15.24 10.63 9.31
N ALA A 93 15.46 10.30 10.57
CA ALA A 93 16.61 10.78 11.35
C ALA A 93 17.95 10.29 10.80
N SER A 94 17.99 9.13 10.14
CA SER A 94 19.18 8.61 9.44
C SER A 94 19.39 9.22 8.04
N GLY A 95 18.49 10.12 7.62
CA GLY A 95 18.57 10.78 6.31
C GLY A 95 17.95 9.99 5.16
N GLU A 96 17.21 8.92 5.45
CA GLU A 96 16.48 8.18 4.43
C GLU A 96 15.23 8.97 4.00
N THR A 97 15.04 9.06 2.69
CA THR A 97 13.86 9.66 2.06
C THR A 97 13.30 8.73 1.00
N TYR A 98 11.99 8.79 0.78
CA TYR A 98 11.29 7.97 -0.19
C TYR A 98 10.30 8.83 -0.97
N ASP A 99 10.10 8.48 -2.23
CA ASP A 99 9.16 9.17 -3.11
C ASP A 99 7.72 8.72 -2.89
N LEU A 100 7.55 7.53 -2.33
CA LEU A 100 6.26 7.00 -1.89
C LEU A 100 6.45 6.09 -0.68
N TYR A 101 5.64 6.30 0.35
CA TYR A 101 5.55 5.48 1.55
C TYR A 101 4.25 4.68 1.49
N ILE A 102 4.34 3.37 1.54
CA ILE A 102 3.20 2.45 1.44
C ILE A 102 3.09 1.63 2.71
N ASP A 103 2.07 1.90 3.51
CA ASP A 103 1.64 0.99 4.57
C ASP A 103 0.70 -0.05 3.95
N LEU A 104 1.20 -1.26 3.74
CA LEU A 104 0.48 -2.29 3.01
C LEU A 104 -0.26 -3.20 3.99
N HIS A 105 -1.57 -3.24 3.85
CA HIS A 105 -2.53 -3.94 4.68
C HIS A 105 -3.45 -4.85 3.85
N ARG A 106 -4.38 -5.50 4.52
CA ARG A 106 -5.62 -6.03 3.95
C ARG A 106 -6.81 -5.52 4.76
N ASP A 107 -7.92 -5.24 4.10
CA ASP A 107 -9.14 -4.75 4.76
C ASP A 107 -9.83 -5.86 5.57
N ALA A 108 -10.47 -5.49 6.66
CA ALA A 108 -11.27 -6.39 7.50
C ALA A 108 -12.76 -6.14 7.24
N ILE A 109 -13.43 -7.13 6.69
CA ILE A 109 -14.87 -7.09 6.43
C ILE A 109 -15.59 -8.17 7.20
N SER A 110 -16.88 -7.93 7.48
CA SER A 110 -17.77 -8.97 8.02
C SER A 110 -17.98 -10.09 6.99
N SER A 111 -18.09 -11.33 7.45
CA SER A 111 -18.46 -12.47 6.62
C SER A 111 -19.85 -12.31 5.95
N THR A 112 -20.69 -11.43 6.49
CA THR A 112 -22.00 -11.07 5.91
C THR A 112 -21.93 -9.87 4.95
N SER A 113 -20.74 -9.30 4.72
CA SER A 113 -20.57 -8.20 3.78
C SER A 113 -20.91 -8.62 2.36
N THR A 114 -21.66 -7.78 1.66
CA THR A 114 -22.06 -7.97 0.26
C THR A 114 -21.15 -7.26 -0.73
N ILE A 115 -20.04 -6.67 -0.27
CA ILE A 115 -19.10 -6.01 -1.19
C ILE A 115 -18.51 -7.02 -2.16
N ARG A 116 -18.35 -6.58 -3.40
CA ARG A 116 -17.62 -7.35 -4.41
C ARG A 116 -16.14 -7.45 -3.99
N ARG A 117 -15.61 -8.66 -3.89
CA ARG A 117 -14.26 -8.93 -3.38
C ARG A 117 -13.22 -9.10 -4.46
N THR A 118 -13.65 -9.55 -5.64
CA THR A 118 -12.79 -9.86 -6.77
C THR A 118 -13.31 -9.26 -8.06
N VAL A 119 -12.43 -9.16 -9.03
CA VAL A 119 -12.72 -8.91 -10.44
C VAL A 119 -12.02 -9.99 -11.26
N ASN A 120 -12.66 -10.45 -12.33
CA ASN A 120 -12.04 -11.45 -13.21
C ASN A 120 -11.15 -10.76 -14.25
N ILE A 121 -9.88 -11.14 -14.29
CA ILE A 121 -8.91 -10.64 -15.26
C ILE A 121 -8.29 -11.83 -15.99
N GLY A 122 -8.61 -11.94 -17.27
CA GLY A 122 -8.03 -13.00 -18.10
C GLY A 122 -8.41 -14.43 -17.69
N GLY A 123 -9.52 -14.61 -16.97
CA GLY A 123 -9.98 -15.90 -16.48
C GLY A 123 -9.62 -16.20 -15.02
N GLU A 124 -8.83 -15.36 -14.39
CA GLU A 124 -8.45 -15.49 -12.97
C GLU A 124 -9.11 -14.40 -12.12
N ASP A 125 -9.45 -14.74 -10.88
CA ASP A 125 -10.05 -13.79 -9.95
C ASP A 125 -8.94 -13.03 -9.20
N ALA A 126 -8.90 -11.71 -9.41
CA ALA A 126 -8.01 -10.80 -8.68
C ALA A 126 -8.76 -10.10 -7.55
N ALA A 127 -8.16 -10.01 -6.37
CA ALA A 127 -8.69 -9.23 -5.27
C ALA A 127 -8.68 -7.74 -5.62
N ARG A 128 -9.66 -7.01 -5.11
CA ARG A 128 -9.78 -5.56 -5.32
C ARG A 128 -8.94 -4.80 -4.30
N PHE A 129 -8.38 -3.70 -4.74
CA PHE A 129 -7.59 -2.81 -3.89
C PHE A 129 -8.42 -1.64 -3.37
N MET A 130 -7.99 -1.05 -2.27
CA MET A 130 -8.55 0.21 -1.75
C MET A 130 -7.42 1.05 -1.17
N VAL A 131 -7.39 2.33 -1.52
CA VAL A 131 -6.44 3.28 -0.92
C VAL A 131 -7.14 4.03 0.20
N LEU A 132 -6.49 4.07 1.37
CA LEU A 132 -6.99 4.75 2.56
C LEU A 132 -6.11 5.95 2.88
N VAL A 133 -6.76 7.09 3.13
CA VAL A 133 -6.09 8.33 3.53
C VAL A 133 -6.64 8.82 4.86
N GLY A 134 -5.75 9.13 5.77
CA GLY A 134 -6.07 9.74 7.05
C GLY A 134 -6.18 11.25 6.94
N LYS A 135 -7.29 11.81 7.43
CA LYS A 135 -7.50 13.28 7.47
C LYS A 135 -7.18 13.93 8.82
N GLY A 136 -6.66 13.13 9.77
CA GLY A 136 -6.50 13.59 11.15
C GLY A 136 -7.83 13.67 11.90
N THR A 137 -7.82 14.22 13.09
CA THR A 137 -9.03 14.48 13.89
C THR A 137 -9.06 15.92 14.39
N THR A 138 -10.26 16.42 14.63
CA THR A 138 -10.47 17.75 15.18
C THR A 138 -10.11 17.90 16.65
N GLY A 139 -9.74 16.83 17.34
CA GLY A 139 -9.63 16.85 18.80
C GLY A 139 -8.27 16.55 19.42
N GLY A 140 -7.32 16.05 18.71
CA GLY A 140 -6.05 15.63 19.32
C GLY A 140 -4.91 15.39 18.35
N TYR A 141 -5.23 15.22 17.12
CA TYR A 141 -4.24 15.14 16.06
C TYR A 141 -4.26 16.47 15.33
N ARG A 142 -3.36 17.31 15.74
CA ARG A 142 -3.11 18.48 14.92
C ARG A 142 -2.65 17.96 13.58
N GLU A 143 -3.48 18.23 12.61
CA GLU A 143 -3.06 18.39 11.24
C GLU A 143 -2.46 17.17 10.56
N MET A 144 -3.01 16.94 9.45
CA MET A 144 -2.43 16.18 8.37
C MET A 144 -2.02 17.21 7.31
N PRO A 145 -0.85 17.88 7.42
CA PRO A 145 -0.46 18.95 6.51
C PRO A 145 -0.41 18.46 5.06
N ASP A 146 -0.11 17.18 4.88
CA ASP A 146 -0.01 16.53 3.57
C ASP A 146 -1.29 15.80 3.15
N PHE A 147 -2.42 16.02 3.83
CA PHE A 147 -3.68 15.33 3.53
C PHE A 147 -4.10 15.51 2.06
N SER A 148 -4.08 16.73 1.54
CA SER A 148 -4.48 16.99 0.16
C SER A 148 -3.56 16.31 -0.84
N ALA A 149 -2.25 16.31 -0.59
CA ALA A 149 -1.28 15.61 -1.44
C ALA A 149 -1.49 14.08 -1.39
N ASN A 150 -1.68 13.52 -0.21
CA ASN A 150 -1.95 12.10 -0.04
C ASN A 150 -3.28 11.67 -0.68
N LEU A 151 -4.32 12.51 -0.58
CA LEU A 151 -5.61 12.27 -1.23
C LEU A 151 -5.45 12.28 -2.75
N HIS A 152 -4.73 13.25 -3.30
CA HIS A 152 -4.46 13.33 -4.74
C HIS A 152 -3.77 12.06 -5.26
N ILE A 153 -2.75 11.57 -4.55
CA ILE A 153 -2.07 10.30 -4.91
C ILE A 153 -3.05 9.12 -4.84
N ALA A 154 -3.88 9.07 -3.80
CA ALA A 154 -4.86 7.99 -3.64
C ALA A 154 -5.88 7.97 -4.78
N GLU A 155 -6.34 9.14 -5.20
CA GLU A 155 -7.26 9.29 -6.33
C GLU A 155 -6.58 8.89 -7.65
N LEU A 156 -5.37 9.38 -7.93
CA LEU A 156 -4.60 8.98 -9.11
C LEU A 156 -4.37 7.46 -9.16
N LEU A 157 -3.94 6.87 -8.05
CA LEU A 157 -3.70 5.43 -7.99
C LEU A 157 -4.98 4.62 -8.23
N THR A 158 -6.09 5.06 -7.67
CA THR A 158 -7.41 4.46 -7.89
C THR A 158 -7.80 4.53 -9.36
N ASP A 159 -7.66 5.70 -9.98
CA ASP A 159 -7.96 5.90 -11.40
C ASP A 159 -7.06 5.03 -12.32
N LYS A 160 -5.77 4.88 -11.99
CA LYS A 160 -4.85 4.01 -12.73
C LYS A 160 -5.20 2.53 -12.60
N LEU A 161 -5.66 2.09 -11.44
CA LEU A 161 -6.17 0.72 -11.25
C LEU A 161 -7.44 0.48 -12.06
N GLU A 162 -8.41 1.39 -12.00
CA GLU A 162 -9.66 1.30 -12.76
C GLU A 162 -9.42 1.33 -14.27
N ALA A 163 -8.45 2.11 -14.75
CA ALA A 163 -8.09 2.17 -16.15
C ALA A 163 -7.52 0.84 -16.71
N GLN A 164 -6.89 0.04 -15.87
CA GLN A 164 -6.37 -1.28 -16.26
C GLN A 164 -7.47 -2.33 -16.30
N CYS A 165 -8.38 -2.30 -15.33
CA CYS A 165 -9.52 -3.22 -15.26
C CYS A 165 -10.62 -2.59 -14.40
N GLU A 166 -11.80 -2.43 -15.00
CA GLU A 166 -12.98 -1.90 -14.31
C GLU A 166 -13.32 -2.74 -13.07
N GLY A 167 -13.40 -2.07 -11.94
CA GLY A 167 -13.69 -2.67 -10.64
C GLY A 167 -12.47 -3.26 -9.92
N LEU A 168 -11.25 -3.08 -10.43
CA LEU A 168 -10.04 -3.53 -9.75
C LEU A 168 -9.77 -2.71 -8.49
N SER A 169 -10.20 -1.45 -8.45
CA SER A 169 -10.15 -0.63 -7.24
C SER A 169 -11.54 -0.47 -6.61
N ARG A 170 -11.53 -0.19 -5.32
CA ARG A 170 -12.64 0.37 -4.57
C ARG A 170 -12.42 1.87 -4.45
N ASP A 171 -13.47 2.62 -4.15
CA ASP A 171 -13.36 4.07 -3.92
C ASP A 171 -12.35 4.37 -2.82
N VAL A 172 -11.64 5.49 -2.97
CA VAL A 172 -10.74 6.00 -1.93
C VAL A 172 -11.47 6.13 -0.61
N LYS A 173 -10.87 5.63 0.45
CA LYS A 173 -11.43 5.71 1.80
C LYS A 173 -10.73 6.80 2.60
N VAL A 174 -11.48 7.83 2.97
CA VAL A 174 -11.01 8.86 3.90
C VAL A 174 -11.48 8.51 5.30
N ARG A 175 -10.56 8.45 6.26
CA ARG A 175 -10.87 8.17 7.67
C ARG A 175 -10.29 9.22 8.59
N THR A 176 -10.92 9.39 9.76
CA THR A 176 -10.31 10.10 10.89
C THR A 176 -9.12 9.28 11.39
N GLY A 177 -8.04 9.96 11.79
CA GLY A 177 -6.79 9.36 12.22
C GLY A 177 -5.63 9.74 11.29
N ARG A 178 -4.41 9.51 11.76
CA ARG A 178 -3.19 9.84 11.02
C ARG A 178 -2.67 8.69 10.18
N PHE A 179 -2.80 7.46 10.65
CA PHE A 179 -2.21 6.27 10.00
C PHE A 179 -0.73 6.47 9.63
N ASN A 180 0.02 7.20 10.47
CA ASN A 180 1.41 7.63 10.26
C ASN A 180 1.68 8.40 8.96
N GLN A 181 0.64 8.81 8.23
CA GLN A 181 0.75 9.52 6.96
C GLN A 181 1.17 10.99 7.12
N HIS A 182 1.38 11.45 8.35
CA HIS A 182 1.91 12.78 8.67
C HIS A 182 3.44 12.84 8.68
N ILE A 183 4.11 11.70 8.50
CA ILE A 183 5.57 11.63 8.59
C ILE A 183 6.27 12.26 7.38
N ALA A 184 5.64 12.22 6.23
CA ALA A 184 6.15 12.78 4.99
C ALA A 184 5.00 12.99 4.00
N PRO A 185 5.17 13.84 2.96
CA PRO A 185 4.27 13.84 1.82
C PRO A 185 4.33 12.51 1.08
N ARG A 186 3.26 12.17 0.35
CA ARG A 186 3.14 10.91 -0.41
C ARG A 186 3.19 9.65 0.44
N CYS A 187 2.36 9.65 1.48
CA CYS A 187 2.10 8.47 2.30
C CYS A 187 0.68 7.96 2.03
N VAL A 188 0.57 6.68 1.72
CA VAL A 188 -0.73 6.02 1.53
C VAL A 188 -0.77 4.69 2.27
N LEU A 189 -1.97 4.29 2.68
CA LEU A 189 -2.25 2.94 3.13
C LEU A 189 -3.00 2.22 2.01
N ILE A 190 -2.53 1.04 1.63
CA ILE A 190 -3.16 0.24 0.58
C ILE A 190 -3.70 -1.04 1.20
N GLU A 191 -5.00 -1.19 1.12
CA GLU A 191 -5.69 -2.43 1.45
C GLU A 191 -5.64 -3.37 0.24
N CYS A 192 -4.81 -4.38 0.30
CA CYS A 192 -4.65 -5.39 -0.73
C CYS A 192 -5.64 -6.53 -0.48
N GLY A 193 -6.84 -6.42 -1.04
CA GLY A 193 -7.93 -7.32 -0.77
C GLY A 193 -8.50 -7.20 0.64
N THR A 194 -9.19 -8.25 1.06
CA THR A 194 -9.85 -8.35 2.36
C THR A 194 -9.50 -9.67 3.04
N ASN A 195 -9.85 -9.82 4.32
CA ASN A 195 -9.74 -11.09 5.05
C ASN A 195 -10.54 -12.25 4.41
N GLU A 196 -11.51 -11.95 3.56
CA GLU A 196 -12.32 -12.94 2.84
C GLU A 196 -11.75 -13.31 1.46
N ASN A 197 -10.68 -12.66 1.01
CA ASN A 197 -9.93 -13.06 -0.16
C ASN A 197 -8.90 -14.15 0.19
N THR A 198 -8.52 -14.96 -0.78
CA THR A 198 -7.34 -15.81 -0.69
C THR A 198 -6.07 -15.03 -1.01
N LEU A 199 -4.93 -15.51 -0.56
CA LEU A 199 -3.65 -14.89 -0.92
C LEU A 199 -3.42 -14.92 -2.44
N GLU A 200 -3.82 -16.00 -3.11
CA GLU A 200 -3.69 -16.16 -4.56
C GLU A 200 -4.49 -15.09 -5.33
N GLU A 201 -5.72 -14.79 -4.90
CA GLU A 201 -6.53 -13.71 -5.48
C GLU A 201 -5.83 -12.36 -5.35
N VAL A 202 -5.17 -12.10 -4.21
CA VAL A 202 -4.40 -10.86 -4.01
C VAL A 202 -3.16 -10.83 -4.88
N LEU A 203 -2.39 -11.91 -4.91
CA LEU A 203 -1.17 -12.01 -5.72
C LEU A 203 -1.45 -11.87 -7.21
N CYS A 204 -2.61 -12.34 -7.69
CA CYS A 204 -3.07 -12.14 -9.08
C CYS A 204 -3.19 -10.64 -9.43
N GLY A 205 -3.60 -9.80 -8.49
CA GLY A 205 -3.73 -8.34 -8.69
C GLY A 205 -2.42 -7.54 -8.60
N ILE A 206 -1.35 -8.10 -8.03
CA ILE A 206 -0.12 -7.36 -7.73
C ILE A 206 0.57 -6.76 -8.96
N PRO A 207 0.69 -7.44 -10.12
CA PRO A 207 1.28 -6.81 -11.30
C PRO A 207 0.53 -5.54 -11.75
N TYR A 208 -0.79 -5.53 -11.60
CA TYR A 208 -1.63 -4.37 -11.94
C TYR A 208 -1.45 -3.24 -10.93
N LEU A 209 -1.32 -3.56 -9.64
CA LEU A 209 -1.01 -2.57 -8.61
C LEU A 209 0.37 -1.94 -8.84
N ALA A 210 1.38 -2.73 -9.16
CA ALA A 210 2.72 -2.22 -9.48
C ALA A 210 2.70 -1.28 -10.69
N GLN A 211 2.00 -1.64 -11.76
CA GLN A 211 1.83 -0.80 -12.93
C GLN A 211 1.08 0.49 -12.60
N ALA A 212 0.01 0.42 -11.82
CA ALA A 212 -0.74 1.60 -11.40
C ALA A 212 0.10 2.56 -10.52
N ILE A 213 0.94 2.02 -9.64
CA ILE A 213 1.89 2.83 -8.85
C ILE A 213 2.89 3.51 -9.77
N ALA A 214 3.46 2.81 -10.75
CA ALA A 214 4.39 3.38 -11.71
C ALA A 214 3.76 4.54 -12.48
N GLU A 215 2.57 4.34 -13.04
CA GLU A 215 1.84 5.37 -13.78
C GLU A 215 1.42 6.56 -12.91
N THR A 216 1.15 6.33 -11.63
CA THR A 216 0.87 7.39 -10.66
C THR A 216 2.11 8.25 -10.40
N LEU A 217 3.27 7.62 -10.21
CA LEU A 217 4.53 8.33 -10.00
C LEU A 217 4.94 9.13 -11.24
N ASP A 218 4.75 8.57 -12.45
CA ASP A 218 5.00 9.29 -13.70
C ASP A 218 4.08 10.51 -13.85
N ALA A 219 2.81 10.41 -13.47
CA ALA A 219 1.87 11.52 -13.49
C ALA A 219 2.28 12.64 -12.51
N LEU A 220 2.70 12.28 -11.30
CA LEU A 220 3.19 13.23 -10.30
C LEU A 220 4.48 13.95 -10.75
N GLU A 221 5.38 13.24 -11.42
CA GLU A 221 6.57 13.82 -12.00
C GLU A 221 6.22 14.85 -13.08
N ALA A 222 5.31 14.52 -13.98
CA ALA A 222 4.84 15.42 -15.03
C ALA A 222 4.17 16.69 -14.46
N GLU A 223 3.36 16.55 -13.40
CA GLU A 223 2.75 17.70 -12.71
C GLU A 223 3.80 18.63 -12.08
N THR A 224 4.86 18.06 -11.49
CA THR A 224 5.95 18.84 -10.88
C THR A 224 6.69 19.65 -11.93
N MET A 225 7.03 19.04 -13.07
CA MET A 225 7.72 19.72 -14.19
C MET A 225 6.88 20.86 -14.78
N SER A 226 5.56 20.67 -14.88
CA SER A 226 4.64 21.69 -15.43
C SER A 226 4.47 22.91 -14.52
N ASN A 227 4.74 22.77 -13.22
CA ASN A 227 4.63 23.86 -12.24
C ASN A 227 5.91 24.69 -12.12
N GLU A 228 7.02 24.23 -12.70
CA GLU A 228 8.32 24.93 -12.71
C GLU A 228 8.53 25.78 -13.97
N GLU A 229 7.66 25.70 -14.97
CA GLU A 229 7.61 26.52 -16.18
C GLU A 229 6.70 27.75 -15.98
#